data_66a0c2a8a3fab2b1c63da44bff3ab7e3
#
_entry.id   66a0c2a8a3fab2b1c63da44bff3ab7e3
#
_cell.length_a   1.000
_cell.length_b   1.000
_cell.length_c   1.000
_cell.angle_alpha   90.00
_cell.angle_beta   90.00
_cell.angle_gamma   90.00
#
_symmetry.space_group_name_H-M   'P 1'
#
loop_
_entity.id
_entity.type
_entity.pdbx_description
1 polymer ?
#
loop_
_entity_poly.entity_id
_entity_poly.type
_entity_poly.pdbx_seq_one_letter_code
_entity_poly.pdbx_strand_id
1 'polypeptide(L)'
;MSVLLVSFGLRPMRPERIPLFPLNVVLFPGERLPLHIFEPRYKRMVRECLEAKSLFGVLLALPDGVVRVGCTAEIVEVMKRYEDGRMDILTLGREPFRVLELFSDDPLLEGRIDYLENEPSSPEASTQKRLIESYEICHTLLSSEMPRDFEGLAHDHLAYAIAAALPLELLWKQQILELRSEEERRERLLGYLRDWAPHLQKAEALRHRAGGNGHGLN
;
A
#
# COMPACT_ATOMS: atom_id res chain seq x y z
N MET A 1 32.72 -13.37 -31.88
CA MET A 1 31.65 -12.37 -31.98
C MET A 1 30.41 -12.98 -31.37
N SER A 2 30.22 -12.75 -30.06
CA SER A 2 29.00 -13.20 -29.34
C SER A 2 28.03 -12.05 -29.29
N VAL A 3 26.88 -12.21 -29.94
CA VAL A 3 25.78 -11.26 -29.90
C VAL A 3 25.06 -11.48 -28.58
N LEU A 4 25.19 -10.50 -27.68
CA LEU A 4 24.36 -10.40 -26.48
C LEU A 4 22.91 -10.10 -26.92
N LEU A 5 22.05 -11.12 -26.86
CA LEU A 5 20.61 -10.95 -26.91
C LEU A 5 20.18 -10.20 -25.65
N VAL A 6 19.96 -8.90 -25.77
CA VAL A 6 19.23 -8.11 -24.77
C VAL A 6 17.80 -8.61 -24.80
N SER A 7 17.43 -9.39 -23.79
CA SER A 7 16.04 -9.78 -23.54
C SER A 7 15.24 -8.52 -23.21
N PHE A 8 14.55 -7.99 -24.22
CA PHE A 8 13.45 -7.04 -23.98
C PHE A 8 12.36 -7.80 -23.24
N GLY A 9 12.35 -7.66 -21.91
CA GLY A 9 11.24 -8.15 -21.09
C GLY A 9 9.96 -7.52 -21.62
N LEU A 10 9.07 -8.34 -22.18
CA LEU A 10 7.69 -7.95 -22.46
C LEU A 10 7.12 -7.37 -21.17
N ARG A 11 6.83 -6.06 -21.16
CA ARG A 11 6.01 -5.48 -20.10
C ARG A 11 4.71 -6.29 -20.06
N PRO A 12 4.25 -6.77 -18.90
CA PRO A 12 2.97 -7.46 -18.83
C PRO A 12 1.90 -6.55 -19.44
N MET A 13 0.99 -7.14 -20.23
CA MET A 13 -0.11 -6.40 -20.83
C MET A 13 -0.83 -5.65 -19.70
N ARG A 14 -0.88 -4.32 -19.79
CA ARG A 14 -1.62 -3.46 -18.88
C ARG A 14 -3.07 -3.40 -19.38
N PRO A 15 -4.01 -4.15 -18.79
CA PRO A 15 -5.40 -4.09 -19.21
C PRO A 15 -5.99 -2.73 -18.86
N GLU A 16 -6.73 -2.14 -19.79
CA GLU A 16 -7.45 -0.87 -19.55
C GLU A 16 -8.73 -1.06 -18.72
N ARG A 17 -9.29 -2.27 -18.68
CA ARG A 17 -10.47 -2.62 -17.88
C ARG A 17 -10.13 -3.75 -16.93
N ILE A 18 -10.34 -3.53 -15.64
CA ILE A 18 -10.04 -4.48 -14.57
C ILE A 18 -11.19 -4.57 -13.57
N PRO A 19 -11.35 -5.73 -12.90
CA PRO A 19 -12.22 -5.82 -11.74
C PRO A 19 -11.66 -4.97 -10.59
N LEU A 20 -12.56 -4.39 -9.79
CA LEU A 20 -12.23 -3.48 -8.70
C LEU A 20 -12.71 -4.06 -7.37
N PHE A 21 -11.86 -3.95 -6.37
CA PHE A 21 -12.13 -4.39 -5.00
C PHE A 21 -12.08 -3.20 -4.04
N PRO A 22 -13.22 -2.58 -3.72
CA PRO A 22 -13.31 -1.55 -2.69
C PRO A 22 -13.01 -2.13 -1.30
N LEU A 23 -12.04 -1.54 -0.60
CA LEU A 23 -11.61 -1.96 0.73
C LEU A 23 -11.39 -0.71 1.62
N ASN A 24 -11.48 -0.88 2.93
CA ASN A 24 -11.09 0.16 3.88
C ASN A 24 -9.57 0.15 4.12
N VAL A 25 -8.81 0.22 3.03
CA VAL A 25 -7.33 0.21 3.02
C VAL A 25 -6.82 0.93 1.78
N VAL A 26 -5.65 1.54 1.90
CA VAL A 26 -4.87 2.05 0.77
C VAL A 26 -3.72 1.09 0.53
N LEU A 27 -3.70 0.46 -0.64
CA LEU A 27 -2.62 -0.44 -1.05
C LEU A 27 -1.54 0.36 -1.79
N PHE A 28 -0.28 0.16 -1.42
CA PHE A 28 0.85 0.78 -2.09
C PHE A 28 1.60 -0.20 -3.01
N PRO A 29 2.31 0.30 -4.04
CA PRO A 29 3.26 -0.48 -4.81
C PRO A 29 4.29 -1.17 -3.90
N GLY A 30 4.51 -2.48 -4.11
CA GLY A 30 5.42 -3.30 -3.30
C GLY A 30 4.88 -3.74 -1.93
N GLU A 31 3.70 -3.29 -1.54
CA GLU A 31 3.06 -3.71 -0.28
C GLU A 31 2.37 -5.07 -0.44
N ARG A 32 2.52 -5.93 0.57
CA ARG A 32 1.81 -7.21 0.67
C ARG A 32 0.51 -7.01 1.45
N LEU A 33 -0.60 -7.44 0.87
CA LEU A 33 -1.91 -7.36 1.49
C LEU A 33 -2.53 -8.77 1.57
N PRO A 34 -2.65 -9.37 2.78
CA PRO A 34 -3.41 -10.59 2.96
C PRO A 34 -4.91 -10.29 2.93
N LEU A 35 -5.67 -11.13 2.22
CA LEU A 35 -7.11 -10.98 2.07
C LEU A 35 -7.83 -12.29 2.36
N HIS A 36 -8.92 -12.21 3.13
CA HIS A 36 -9.87 -13.30 3.32
C HIS A 36 -11.07 -13.12 2.38
N ILE A 37 -11.18 -13.99 1.40
CA ILE A 37 -12.18 -13.92 0.32
C ILE A 37 -13.36 -14.81 0.66
N PHE A 38 -14.51 -14.22 1.00
CA PHE A 38 -15.71 -14.95 1.40
C PHE A 38 -16.96 -14.60 0.58
N GLU A 39 -17.06 -13.37 0.05
CA GLU A 39 -18.20 -12.95 -0.76
C GLU A 39 -18.21 -13.64 -2.13
N PRO A 40 -19.36 -14.11 -2.64
CA PRO A 40 -19.46 -14.83 -3.92
C PRO A 40 -18.86 -14.07 -5.12
N ARG A 41 -19.08 -12.75 -5.19
CA ARG A 41 -18.55 -11.89 -6.27
C ARG A 41 -17.02 -11.85 -6.27
N TYR A 42 -16.39 -11.76 -5.10
CA TYR A 42 -14.93 -11.73 -4.98
C TYR A 42 -14.30 -13.12 -5.10
N LYS A 43 -15.01 -14.21 -4.72
CA LYS A 43 -14.60 -15.58 -5.03
C LYS A 43 -14.50 -15.82 -6.54
N ARG A 44 -15.47 -15.27 -7.31
CA ARG A 44 -15.45 -15.31 -8.77
C ARG A 44 -14.26 -14.52 -9.32
N MET A 45 -14.12 -13.26 -8.92
CA MET A 45 -13.01 -12.39 -9.33
C MET A 45 -11.64 -13.05 -9.10
N VAL A 46 -11.39 -13.55 -7.90
CA VAL A 46 -10.10 -14.16 -7.53
C VAL A 46 -9.83 -15.40 -8.39
N ARG A 47 -10.84 -16.22 -8.66
CA ARG A 47 -10.71 -17.40 -9.52
C ARG A 47 -10.35 -17.01 -10.95
N GLU A 48 -11.07 -16.05 -11.52
CA GLU A 48 -10.82 -15.52 -12.88
C GLU A 48 -9.42 -14.90 -12.97
N CYS A 49 -9.01 -14.09 -11.95
CA CYS A 49 -7.67 -13.52 -11.91
C CYS A 49 -6.56 -14.58 -11.82
N LEU A 50 -6.76 -15.65 -11.04
CA LEU A 50 -5.80 -16.76 -10.95
C LEU A 50 -5.67 -17.54 -12.27
N GLU A 51 -6.79 -17.82 -12.94
CA GLU A 51 -6.84 -18.54 -14.23
C GLU A 51 -6.18 -17.72 -15.35
N ALA A 52 -6.50 -16.42 -15.43
CA ALA A 52 -5.98 -15.52 -16.44
C ALA A 52 -4.60 -14.93 -16.11
N LYS A 53 -4.08 -15.15 -14.89
CA LYS A 53 -2.89 -14.45 -14.37
C LYS A 53 -2.99 -12.94 -14.52
N SER A 54 -4.18 -12.41 -14.24
CA SER A 54 -4.51 -10.99 -14.37
C SER A 54 -4.51 -10.28 -13.03
N LEU A 55 -4.50 -8.94 -13.08
CA LEU A 55 -4.56 -8.06 -11.93
C LEU A 55 -6.01 -7.68 -11.63
N PHE A 56 -6.27 -7.27 -10.40
CA PHE A 56 -7.46 -6.50 -10.02
C PHE A 56 -7.04 -5.19 -9.36
N GLY A 57 -7.94 -4.24 -9.24
CA GLY A 57 -7.66 -2.94 -8.61
C GLY A 57 -8.19 -2.88 -7.19
N VAL A 58 -7.38 -2.43 -6.23
CA VAL A 58 -7.81 -2.08 -4.88
C VAL A 58 -8.06 -0.59 -4.82
N LEU A 59 -9.25 -0.21 -4.34
CA LEU A 59 -9.68 1.18 -4.14
C LEU A 59 -10.06 1.41 -2.68
N LEU A 60 -9.72 2.58 -2.14
CA LEU A 60 -10.21 2.99 -0.83
C LEU A 60 -11.72 3.21 -0.90
N ALA A 61 -12.47 2.44 -0.10
CA ALA A 61 -13.91 2.59 0.07
C ALA A 61 -14.20 3.75 1.04
N LEU A 62 -15.18 4.58 0.67
CA LEU A 62 -15.73 5.64 1.50
C LEU A 62 -17.21 5.35 1.77
N PRO A 63 -17.84 5.99 2.78
CA PRO A 63 -19.28 5.80 3.05
C PRO A 63 -20.17 6.04 1.82
N ASP A 64 -19.82 7.00 0.98
CA ASP A 64 -20.60 7.43 -0.18
C ASP A 64 -20.00 7.00 -1.53
N GLY A 65 -19.07 6.02 -1.54
CA GLY A 65 -18.48 5.54 -2.79
C GLY A 65 -17.04 5.04 -2.67
N VAL A 66 -16.24 5.33 -3.68
CA VAL A 66 -14.83 4.94 -3.73
C VAL A 66 -13.96 6.11 -4.18
N VAL A 67 -12.72 6.15 -3.71
CA VAL A 67 -11.72 7.08 -4.24
C VAL A 67 -11.29 6.62 -5.63
N ARG A 68 -11.06 7.57 -6.54
CA ARG A 68 -10.78 7.28 -7.96
C ARG A 68 -9.35 6.82 -8.25
N VAL A 69 -8.43 6.95 -7.30
CA VAL A 69 -7.06 6.47 -7.45
C VAL A 69 -6.86 5.25 -6.55
N GLY A 70 -6.33 4.20 -7.11
CA GLY A 70 -6.05 2.95 -6.39
C GLY A 70 -4.72 2.35 -6.82
N CYS A 71 -4.47 1.11 -6.37
CA CYS A 71 -3.31 0.34 -6.75
C CYS A 71 -3.75 -1.02 -7.30
N THR A 72 -3.16 -1.46 -8.42
CA THR A 72 -3.37 -2.81 -8.93
C THR A 72 -2.74 -3.83 -8.01
N ALA A 73 -3.39 -4.98 -7.86
CA ALA A 73 -2.98 -6.08 -7.00
C ALA A 73 -2.78 -7.35 -7.81
N GLU A 74 -1.66 -8.01 -7.61
CA GLU A 74 -1.38 -9.35 -8.11
C GLU A 74 -1.56 -10.37 -7.01
N ILE A 75 -2.23 -11.48 -7.29
CA ILE A 75 -2.31 -12.61 -6.35
C ILE A 75 -1.00 -13.38 -6.45
N VAL A 76 -0.16 -13.26 -5.40
CA VAL A 76 1.15 -13.92 -5.38
C VAL A 76 1.10 -15.30 -4.72
N GLU A 77 0.10 -15.54 -3.87
CA GLU A 77 -0.05 -16.81 -3.17
C GLU A 77 -1.51 -17.07 -2.79
N VAL A 78 -1.95 -18.32 -2.87
CA VAL A 78 -3.17 -18.80 -2.25
C VAL A 78 -2.77 -19.56 -0.98
N MET A 79 -2.80 -18.86 0.16
CA MET A 79 -2.37 -19.40 1.45
C MET A 79 -3.28 -20.51 1.94
N LYS A 80 -4.60 -20.42 1.69
CA LYS A 80 -5.57 -21.43 2.12
C LYS A 80 -6.81 -21.45 1.21
N ARG A 81 -7.32 -22.65 0.93
CA ARG A 81 -8.63 -22.88 0.32
C ARG A 81 -9.52 -23.61 1.29
N TYR A 82 -10.77 -23.18 1.42
CA TYR A 82 -11.78 -23.80 2.27
C TYR A 82 -12.78 -24.58 1.42
N GLU A 83 -13.42 -25.60 2.01
CA GLU A 83 -14.40 -26.47 1.32
C GLU A 83 -15.59 -25.67 0.76
N ASP A 84 -16.00 -24.60 1.43
CA ASP A 84 -17.10 -23.72 1.03
C ASP A 84 -16.69 -22.67 -0.05
N GLY A 85 -15.46 -22.82 -0.56
CA GLY A 85 -14.91 -21.96 -1.62
C GLY A 85 -14.37 -20.61 -1.12
N ARG A 86 -14.32 -20.36 0.19
CA ARG A 86 -13.52 -19.23 0.73
C ARG A 86 -12.04 -19.44 0.47
N MET A 87 -11.28 -18.37 0.44
CA MET A 87 -9.84 -18.40 0.22
C MET A 87 -9.12 -17.34 1.06
N ASP A 88 -7.97 -17.72 1.60
CA ASP A 88 -6.99 -16.74 2.10
C ASP A 88 -5.92 -16.59 1.03
N ILE A 89 -5.73 -15.37 0.56
CA ILE A 89 -4.76 -15.04 -0.48
C ILE A 89 -3.79 -13.98 0.01
N LEU A 90 -2.57 -14.02 -0.51
CA LEU A 90 -1.61 -12.93 -0.38
C LEU A 90 -1.51 -12.19 -1.70
N THR A 91 -1.70 -10.89 -1.65
CA THR A 91 -1.56 -10.02 -2.83
C THR A 91 -0.35 -9.11 -2.70
N LEU A 92 0.13 -8.62 -3.84
CA LEU A 92 1.22 -7.65 -3.93
C LEU A 92 0.74 -6.45 -4.75
N GLY A 93 0.82 -5.26 -4.17
CA GLY A 93 0.55 -4.01 -4.87
C GLY A 93 1.55 -3.79 -6.01
N ARG A 94 1.04 -3.42 -7.19
CA ARG A 94 1.86 -3.25 -8.39
C ARG A 94 1.96 -1.80 -8.81
N GLU A 95 0.97 -1.28 -9.48
CA GLU A 95 1.02 0.05 -10.08
C GLU A 95 -0.18 0.90 -9.64
N PRO A 96 0.02 2.19 -9.30
CA PRO A 96 -1.09 3.10 -9.09
C PRO A 96 -1.87 3.31 -10.38
N PHE A 97 -3.18 3.49 -10.27
CA PHE A 97 -4.05 3.78 -11.40
C PHE A 97 -5.14 4.78 -11.02
N ARG A 98 -5.71 5.42 -12.03
CA ARG A 98 -6.90 6.27 -11.90
C ARG A 98 -8.07 5.63 -12.62
N VAL A 99 -9.23 5.58 -11.99
CA VAL A 99 -10.48 5.14 -12.60
C VAL A 99 -11.04 6.26 -13.47
N LEU A 100 -11.16 5.99 -14.76
CA LEU A 100 -11.77 6.87 -15.74
C LEU A 100 -13.28 6.68 -15.77
N GLU A 101 -13.74 5.41 -15.72
CA GLU A 101 -15.14 5.04 -15.80
C GLU A 101 -15.41 3.82 -14.91
N LEU A 102 -16.56 3.80 -14.23
CA LEU A 102 -17.02 2.68 -13.40
C LEU A 102 -18.17 1.96 -14.08
N PHE A 103 -18.14 0.62 -14.05
CA PHE A 103 -19.18 -0.26 -14.54
C PHE A 103 -19.75 -1.06 -13.36
N SER A 104 -21.04 -0.91 -13.10
CA SER A 104 -21.76 -1.55 -11.98
C SER A 104 -22.92 -2.43 -12.42
N ASP A 105 -22.91 -2.88 -13.67
CA ASP A 105 -23.98 -3.71 -14.25
C ASP A 105 -24.00 -5.15 -13.68
N ASP A 106 -22.88 -5.58 -13.12
CA ASP A 106 -22.68 -6.83 -12.39
C ASP A 106 -22.49 -6.55 -10.89
N PRO A 107 -22.77 -7.50 -9.98
CA PRO A 107 -22.40 -7.40 -8.56
C PRO A 107 -20.91 -7.10 -8.32
N LEU A 108 -20.05 -7.44 -9.28
CA LEU A 108 -18.63 -7.09 -9.27
C LEU A 108 -18.42 -5.73 -9.94
N LEU A 109 -17.84 -4.80 -9.18
CA LEU A 109 -17.45 -3.50 -9.74
C LEU A 109 -16.27 -3.68 -10.69
N GLU A 110 -16.34 -3.07 -11.87
CA GLU A 110 -15.24 -2.98 -12.83
C GLU A 110 -14.95 -1.53 -13.17
N GLY A 111 -13.74 -1.26 -13.64
CA GLY A 111 -13.37 0.07 -14.09
C GLY A 111 -12.50 0.09 -15.32
N ARG A 112 -12.73 1.09 -16.18
CA ARG A 112 -11.74 1.50 -17.17
C ARG A 112 -10.74 2.42 -16.46
N ILE A 113 -9.47 2.08 -16.55
CA ILE A 113 -8.40 2.71 -15.77
C ILE A 113 -7.32 3.29 -16.67
N ASP A 114 -6.58 4.25 -16.10
CA ASP A 114 -5.34 4.79 -16.62
C ASP A 114 -4.24 4.60 -15.58
N TYR A 115 -3.10 4.04 -15.99
CA TYR A 115 -1.97 3.79 -15.08
C TYR A 115 -1.22 5.09 -14.80
N LEU A 116 -0.95 5.34 -13.54
CA LEU A 116 -0.22 6.53 -13.10
C LEU A 116 1.28 6.23 -13.07
N GLU A 117 1.98 6.63 -14.12
CA GLU A 117 3.43 6.49 -14.17
C GLU A 117 4.12 7.49 -13.25
N ASN A 118 5.19 7.05 -12.57
CA ASN A 118 6.02 7.95 -11.80
C ASN A 118 6.69 8.98 -12.71
N GLU A 119 6.75 10.21 -12.26
CA GLU A 119 7.57 11.24 -12.90
C GLU A 119 9.04 10.96 -12.61
N PRO A 120 9.94 11.20 -13.58
CA PRO A 120 11.38 11.11 -13.33
C PRO A 120 11.76 12.01 -12.15
N SER A 121 12.35 11.43 -11.12
CA SER A 121 12.81 12.17 -9.94
C SER A 121 14.18 11.65 -9.50
N SER A 122 14.98 12.51 -8.92
CA SER A 122 16.28 12.18 -8.34
C SER A 122 16.32 12.67 -6.91
N PRO A 123 15.61 11.98 -5.99
CA PRO A 123 15.54 12.41 -4.60
C PRO A 123 16.93 12.47 -3.97
N GLU A 124 17.18 13.54 -3.23
CA GLU A 124 18.45 13.72 -2.54
C GLU A 124 18.70 12.62 -1.51
N ALA A 125 19.94 12.13 -1.43
CA ALA A 125 20.36 11.15 -0.43
C ALA A 125 20.17 11.67 1.01
N SER A 126 20.32 12.98 1.21
CA SER A 126 20.06 13.66 2.49
C SER A 126 18.60 13.53 2.93
N THR A 127 17.65 13.70 2.02
CA THR A 127 16.21 13.52 2.28
C THR A 127 15.87 12.08 2.58
N GLN A 128 16.48 11.12 1.87
CA GLN A 128 16.31 9.69 2.14
C GLN A 128 16.74 9.34 3.58
N LYS A 129 17.93 9.74 3.99
CA LYS A 129 18.47 9.47 5.34
C LYS A 129 17.55 10.06 6.42
N ARG A 130 17.19 11.34 6.29
CA ARG A 130 16.29 12.02 7.23
C ARG A 130 14.90 11.38 7.33
N LEU A 131 14.39 10.87 6.21
CA LEU A 131 13.09 10.18 6.18
C LEU A 131 13.17 8.86 6.94
N ILE A 132 14.21 8.05 6.73
CA ILE A 132 14.42 6.79 7.46
C ILE A 132 14.59 7.06 8.96
N GLU A 133 15.44 8.02 9.36
CA GLU A 133 15.61 8.41 10.77
C GLU A 133 14.28 8.84 11.42
N SER A 134 13.47 9.64 10.70
CA SER A 134 12.16 10.07 11.19
C SER A 134 11.16 8.91 11.31
N TYR A 135 11.22 7.95 10.39
CA TYR A 135 10.43 6.72 10.48
C TYR A 135 10.82 5.89 11.71
N GLU A 136 12.12 5.66 11.95
CA GLU A 136 12.62 4.88 13.08
C GLU A 136 12.18 5.50 14.41
N ILE A 137 12.27 6.81 14.54
CA ILE A 137 11.78 7.54 15.72
C ILE A 137 10.27 7.29 15.93
N CYS A 138 9.45 7.50 14.91
CA CYS A 138 8.00 7.31 15.02
C CYS A 138 7.64 5.85 15.30
N HIS A 139 8.32 4.90 14.63
CA HIS A 139 8.09 3.46 14.81
C HIS A 139 8.40 3.03 16.25
N THR A 140 9.55 3.44 16.80
CA THR A 140 9.95 3.11 18.18
C THR A 140 8.96 3.66 19.21
N LEU A 141 8.36 4.83 18.96
CA LEU A 141 7.32 5.42 19.83
C LEU A 141 5.96 4.71 19.73
N LEU A 142 5.72 3.99 18.64
CA LEU A 142 4.45 3.28 18.38
C LEU A 142 4.50 1.81 18.75
N SER A 143 5.67 1.17 18.60
CA SER A 143 5.86 -0.26 18.74
C SER A 143 7.18 -0.58 19.43
N SER A 144 7.19 -1.68 20.19
CA SER A 144 8.42 -2.27 20.74
C SER A 144 9.13 -3.22 19.76
N GLU A 145 8.57 -3.45 18.59
CA GLU A 145 9.20 -4.24 17.54
C GLU A 145 10.32 -3.46 16.87
N MET A 146 11.25 -4.20 16.25
CA MET A 146 12.33 -3.55 15.47
C MET A 146 11.75 -2.86 14.24
N PRO A 147 12.23 -1.63 13.93
CA PRO A 147 11.84 -0.95 12.70
C PRO A 147 12.19 -1.80 11.47
N ARG A 148 11.35 -1.71 10.44
CA ARG A 148 11.61 -2.37 9.16
C ARG A 148 12.84 -1.75 8.49
N ASP A 149 13.73 -2.61 8.02
CA ASP A 149 14.85 -2.20 7.16
C ASP A 149 14.35 -1.98 5.71
N PHE A 150 14.85 -0.93 5.08
CA PHE A 150 14.55 -0.56 3.70
C PHE A 150 15.78 -0.70 2.79
N GLU A 151 16.84 -1.37 3.24
CA GLU A 151 18.02 -1.64 2.41
C GLU A 151 17.63 -2.50 1.20
N GLY A 152 18.15 -2.14 0.03
CA GLY A 152 17.85 -2.84 -1.23
C GLY A 152 16.47 -2.56 -1.85
N LEU A 153 15.66 -1.68 -1.24
CA LEU A 153 14.39 -1.28 -1.83
C LEU A 153 14.61 -0.41 -3.09
N ALA A 154 13.76 -0.59 -4.10
CA ALA A 154 13.79 0.25 -5.29
C ALA A 154 13.65 1.74 -4.89
N HIS A 155 14.44 2.59 -5.56
CA HIS A 155 14.62 4.00 -5.17
C HIS A 155 13.31 4.81 -5.18
N ASP A 156 12.37 4.45 -6.03
CA ASP A 156 11.07 5.09 -6.23
C ASP A 156 9.93 4.53 -5.34
N HIS A 157 10.25 3.62 -4.43
CA HIS A 157 9.27 2.94 -3.56
C HIS A 157 9.46 3.22 -2.07
N LEU A 158 10.48 3.99 -1.66
CA LEU A 158 10.79 4.18 -0.24
C LEU A 158 9.65 4.87 0.52
N ALA A 159 9.09 5.97 -0.04
CA ALA A 159 8.01 6.68 0.61
C ALA A 159 6.75 5.80 0.75
N TYR A 160 6.43 4.98 -0.26
CA TYR A 160 5.33 4.02 -0.19
C TYR A 160 5.56 2.97 0.91
N ALA A 161 6.77 2.41 0.99
CA ALA A 161 7.10 1.39 1.97
C ALA A 161 7.02 1.91 3.41
N ILE A 162 7.47 3.15 3.66
CA ILE A 162 7.37 3.80 4.97
C ILE A 162 5.91 4.14 5.29
N ALA A 163 5.14 4.68 4.33
CA ALA A 163 3.72 4.97 4.54
C ALA A 163 2.89 3.71 4.81
N ALA A 164 3.23 2.58 4.17
CA ALA A 164 2.61 1.27 4.42
C ALA A 164 2.91 0.78 5.84
N ALA A 165 4.15 0.95 6.33
CA ALA A 165 4.61 0.45 7.62
C ALA A 165 4.06 1.21 8.84
N LEU A 166 3.48 2.40 8.65
CA LEU A 166 2.98 3.25 9.73
C LEU A 166 1.45 3.29 9.76
N PRO A 167 0.82 3.39 10.95
CA PRO A 167 -0.63 3.50 11.11
C PRO A 167 -1.12 4.92 10.83
N LEU A 168 -0.83 5.43 9.63
CA LEU A 168 -1.27 6.75 9.18
C LEU A 168 -2.76 6.72 8.79
N GLU A 169 -3.42 7.88 8.84
CA GLU A 169 -4.81 8.02 8.41
C GLU A 169 -4.98 7.64 6.93
N LEU A 170 -6.07 6.94 6.60
CA LEU A 170 -6.29 6.41 5.25
C LEU A 170 -6.34 7.50 4.18
N LEU A 171 -7.00 8.63 4.46
CA LEU A 171 -7.06 9.74 3.51
C LEU A 171 -5.70 10.39 3.30
N TRP A 172 -4.84 10.38 4.31
CA TRP A 172 -3.48 10.85 4.16
C TRP A 172 -2.62 9.86 3.35
N LYS A 173 -2.73 8.53 3.61
CA LYS A 173 -2.14 7.49 2.77
C LYS A 173 -2.59 7.62 1.31
N GLN A 174 -3.87 7.89 1.10
CA GLN A 174 -4.44 8.11 -0.22
C GLN A 174 -3.77 9.28 -0.95
N GLN A 175 -3.52 10.40 -0.28
CA GLN A 175 -2.81 11.53 -0.88
C GLN A 175 -1.38 11.16 -1.31
N ILE A 176 -0.67 10.32 -0.54
CA ILE A 176 0.66 9.84 -0.92
C ILE A 176 0.59 8.91 -2.15
N LEU A 177 -0.43 8.06 -2.26
CA LEU A 177 -0.62 7.20 -3.43
C LEU A 177 -0.87 8.01 -4.72
N GLU A 178 -1.52 9.17 -4.61
CA GLU A 178 -1.85 10.04 -5.74
C GLU A 178 -0.67 10.85 -6.27
N LEU A 179 0.39 11.03 -5.48
CA LEU A 179 1.59 11.76 -5.89
C LEU A 179 2.40 10.92 -6.90
N ARG A 180 2.87 11.57 -7.94
CA ARG A 180 3.62 10.93 -9.04
C ARG A 180 5.14 11.06 -8.88
N SER A 181 5.63 12.02 -8.11
CA SER A 181 7.04 12.23 -7.83
C SER A 181 7.44 11.57 -6.51
N GLU A 182 8.48 10.71 -6.54
CA GLU A 182 9.03 10.13 -5.31
C GLU A 182 9.65 11.18 -4.41
N GLU A 183 10.25 12.22 -4.98
CA GLU A 183 10.79 13.34 -4.23
C GLU A 183 9.68 14.05 -3.44
N GLU A 184 8.57 14.38 -4.09
CA GLU A 184 7.42 15.02 -3.44
C GLU A 184 6.81 14.11 -2.36
N ARG A 185 6.70 12.80 -2.60
CA ARG A 185 6.24 11.84 -1.59
C ARG A 185 7.13 11.83 -0.36
N ARG A 186 8.46 11.81 -0.55
CA ARG A 186 9.45 11.82 0.54
C ARG A 186 9.40 13.10 1.35
N GLU A 187 9.37 14.25 0.71
CA GLU A 187 9.29 15.54 1.39
C GLU A 187 8.01 15.67 2.21
N ARG A 188 6.88 15.29 1.61
CA ARG A 188 5.57 15.36 2.27
C ARG A 188 5.52 14.42 3.47
N LEU A 189 6.01 13.19 3.33
CA LEU A 189 6.07 12.22 4.41
C LEU A 189 7.03 12.66 5.52
N LEU A 190 8.20 13.18 5.18
CA LEU A 190 9.16 13.71 6.13
C LEU A 190 8.56 14.87 6.94
N GLY A 191 7.87 15.80 6.30
CA GLY A 191 7.14 16.88 6.97
C GLY A 191 6.12 16.33 7.98
N TYR A 192 5.29 15.39 7.56
CA TYR A 192 4.29 14.76 8.41
C TYR A 192 4.92 14.05 9.63
N LEU A 193 5.94 13.21 9.42
CA LEU A 193 6.57 12.46 10.50
C LEU A 193 7.25 13.39 11.52
N ARG A 194 7.85 14.46 11.04
CA ARG A 194 8.48 15.48 11.90
C ARG A 194 7.47 16.19 12.80
N ASP A 195 6.30 16.49 12.27
CA ASP A 195 5.22 17.13 13.02
C ASP A 195 4.51 16.13 13.95
N TRP A 196 4.47 14.85 13.59
CA TRP A 196 3.80 13.79 14.36
C TRP A 196 4.64 13.28 15.53
N ALA A 197 5.97 13.19 15.41
CA ALA A 197 6.85 12.63 16.43
C ALA A 197 6.70 13.28 17.83
N PRO A 198 6.58 14.62 17.99
CA PRO A 198 6.35 15.25 19.28
C PRO A 198 5.01 14.84 19.94
N HIS A 199 3.98 14.61 19.13
CA HIS A 199 2.67 14.14 19.62
C HIS A 199 2.76 12.69 20.14
N LEU A 200 3.51 11.83 19.45
CA LEU A 200 3.76 10.45 19.88
C LEU A 200 4.56 10.43 21.18
N GLN A 201 5.62 11.22 21.30
CA GLN A 201 6.44 11.34 22.53
C GLN A 201 5.58 11.76 23.72
N LYS A 202 4.69 12.75 23.54
CA LYS A 202 3.78 13.20 24.57
C LYS A 202 2.79 12.12 25.00
N ALA A 203 2.26 11.36 24.04
CA ALA A 203 1.34 10.26 24.29
C ALA A 203 2.03 9.12 25.06
N GLU A 204 3.27 8.80 24.73
CA GLU A 204 4.08 7.80 25.42
C GLU A 204 4.38 8.21 26.85
N ALA A 205 4.82 9.45 27.08
CA ALA A 205 5.08 10.00 28.42
C ALA A 205 3.81 9.95 29.32
N LEU A 206 2.63 10.18 28.76
CA LEU A 206 1.37 10.06 29.49
C LEU A 206 1.06 8.60 29.86
N ARG A 207 1.29 7.65 28.93
CA ARG A 207 1.12 6.21 29.19
C ARG A 207 2.03 5.71 30.32
N HIS A 208 3.30 6.11 30.32
CA HIS A 208 4.25 5.77 31.41
C HIS A 208 3.83 6.33 32.76
N ARG A 209 3.32 7.55 32.82
CA ARG A 209 2.80 8.15 34.07
C ARG A 209 1.55 7.43 34.61
N ALA A 210 0.63 7.04 33.70
CA ALA A 210 -0.58 6.32 34.09
C ALA A 210 -0.29 4.89 34.59
N GLY A 211 0.67 4.19 33.96
CA GLY A 211 1.10 2.85 34.38
C GLY A 211 1.91 2.82 35.69
N GLY A 212 2.63 3.91 36.02
CA GLY A 212 3.42 4.02 37.26
C GLY A 212 2.62 4.28 38.53
N ASN A 213 1.38 4.72 38.44
CA ASN A 213 0.52 5.01 39.60
C ASN A 213 -0.26 3.78 40.15
N GLY A 214 -0.02 2.55 39.61
CA GLY A 214 -0.71 1.33 40.01
C GLY A 214 -0.05 0.48 41.12
N HIS A 215 1.12 0.87 41.64
CA HIS A 215 1.83 0.13 42.70
C HIS A 215 2.14 1.01 43.93
N GLY A 216 1.10 1.45 44.56
CA GLY A 216 1.23 2.16 45.83
C GLY A 216 -0.04 2.14 46.65
N LEU A 217 -0.44 0.95 47.14
CA LEU A 217 -1.25 0.77 48.34
C LEU A 217 -1.33 -0.74 48.67
N ASN A 218 -0.36 -1.17 49.46
CA ASN A 218 -0.57 -2.21 50.50
C ASN A 218 0.45 -1.94 51.62
#